data_6ca795b03ffe6385c6d18ac0b34732fe
#
_entry.id   6ca795b03ffe6385c6d18ac0b34732fe
#
_cell.length_a   1.000
_cell.length_b   1.000
_cell.length_c   1.000
_cell.angle_alpha   90.00
_cell.angle_beta   90.00
_cell.angle_gamma   90.00
#
_symmetry.space_group_name_H-M   'P 1'
#
loop_
_entity.id
_entity.type
_entity.pdbx_description
1 polymer ?
#
loop_
_entity_poly.entity_id
_entity_poly.type
_entity_poly.pdbx_seq_one_letter_code
_entity_poly.pdbx_strand_id
1 'polypeptide(L)'
;MTTSKGALRRLAGPVLAAALLSLGTTAVAHEGEEHGTPPAEVAPAVQVEAVSSVGEARSDRYEVVVQGGEEPRLTVYLDDYATNAPIANAAVSVVVGERQTAARAVSPGTYEARLAQPLAHGTTNVDVVVRGAGGDDRLTVPVVVPKHEEEGAASGLDWRSMLIGAGALALLIAAATLALRLARRQPAVAAGVVALLAFVALTPGVYAHGDEPHADEPATPAPVEPGAGDRPVRAADGSVILPKPSQRLLGVRTMIGAEGTGAAASRLQAQVIPDPARFARLATARGGRVLAGGGGFPRPGQPVAAGQVLFQLQPALSAAEAASTAAEVRSLDREVRLAEQELRRLEQLRGIVARAEIERARTNLAGLRAQRGAAAGPVQSVEAVRAPISGTVSTINTAIGAVAEPGSQLAEIVGNGGWLIEARGLAPGQRLAGTRAVGVTADGRRFGLRLVGRSPQLVEGADRFLFAVADGAGALRGGEAITVEAVLVGSAVQLGVVLPADAITRGESGQTLAWVKPTALRFVPRPVRTQPLPGGRVLVLGGLQPGERVVTQAAGLLGQIR
;
A
#
# COMPACT_ATOMS: atom_id res chain seq x y z
N MET A 1 -29.63 58.32 33.82
CA MET A 1 -28.72 59.35 34.39
C MET A 1 -27.59 59.47 33.43
N THR A 2 -27.70 60.44 32.63
CA THR A 2 -26.95 61.69 32.56
C THR A 2 -25.61 61.53 31.87
N THR A 3 -25.55 61.92 30.59
CA THR A 3 -24.94 63.15 30.03
C THR A 3 -23.42 63.09 29.95
N SER A 4 -22.71 63.49 28.96
CA SER A 4 -22.80 64.70 28.11
C SER A 4 -21.67 64.66 27.04
N LYS A 5 -21.96 64.97 25.81
CA LYS A 5 -21.46 66.13 24.99
C LYS A 5 -19.94 66.34 24.92
N GLY A 6 -19.41 66.45 23.71
CA GLY A 6 -19.08 67.55 22.90
C GLY A 6 -18.10 67.20 21.79
N ALA A 7 -18.35 67.32 20.57
CA ALA A 7 -18.26 68.43 19.68
C ALA A 7 -16.84 69.00 19.46
N LEU A 8 -16.32 68.82 18.24
CA LEU A 8 -15.66 69.82 17.38
C LEU A 8 -15.19 69.14 16.11
N ARG A 9 -15.84 69.31 15.02
CA ARG A 9 -15.79 70.38 14.00
C ARG A 9 -14.57 70.28 13.07
N ARG A 10 -14.92 69.84 11.82
CA ARG A 10 -14.62 70.52 10.52
C ARG A 10 -13.15 70.57 10.08
N LEU A 11 -12.89 69.92 8.99
CA LEU A 11 -12.44 70.45 7.68
C LEU A 11 -11.69 69.38 6.94
N ALA A 12 -12.23 68.86 5.91
CA ALA A 12 -11.56 68.47 4.67
C ALA A 12 -12.48 67.57 3.83
N GLY A 13 -13.31 68.08 3.04
CA GLY A 13 -13.63 67.57 1.72
C GLY A 13 -12.93 68.48 0.73
N PRO A 14 -12.87 68.19 -0.53
CA PRO A 14 -13.35 67.12 -1.37
C PRO A 14 -12.23 66.62 -2.34
N VAL A 15 -11.71 65.48 -2.20
CA VAL A 15 -10.86 64.87 -3.24
C VAL A 15 -11.22 63.36 -3.48
N LEU A 16 -12.30 62.89 -2.89
CA LEU A 16 -12.69 61.47 -3.04
C LEU A 16 -13.94 61.26 -3.92
N ALA A 17 -14.26 62.21 -4.83
CA ALA A 17 -15.44 62.10 -5.67
C ALA A 17 -15.19 61.97 -7.18
N ALA A 18 -13.92 61.66 -7.60
CA ALA A 18 -13.61 61.57 -9.03
C ALA A 18 -13.10 60.17 -9.48
N ALA A 19 -13.11 59.15 -8.61
CA ALA A 19 -12.60 57.82 -8.96
C ALA A 19 -13.69 56.71 -8.95
N LEU A 20 -14.97 57.02 -8.90
CA LEU A 20 -16.07 56.05 -8.79
C LEU A 20 -17.17 56.22 -9.85
N LEU A 21 -16.81 56.68 -11.06
CA LEU A 21 -17.78 56.83 -12.16
C LEU A 21 -17.24 56.30 -13.49
N SER A 22 -16.77 55.02 -13.53
CA SER A 22 -16.55 54.32 -14.79
C SER A 22 -16.60 52.79 -14.64
N LEU A 23 -17.66 52.27 -14.01
CA LEU A 23 -17.98 50.83 -14.05
C LEU A 23 -19.51 50.68 -14.11
N GLY A 24 -20.04 50.95 -15.28
CA GLY A 24 -21.42 50.68 -15.61
C GLY A 24 -21.57 50.50 -17.10
N THR A 25 -21.42 49.25 -17.61
CA THR A 25 -22.01 48.86 -18.89
C THR A 25 -22.47 47.42 -18.81
N THR A 26 -23.77 47.25 -18.61
CA THR A 26 -24.74 46.40 -19.30
C THR A 26 -24.28 44.98 -19.69
N ALA A 27 -24.81 44.02 -18.96
CA ALA A 27 -24.99 42.65 -19.41
C ALA A 27 -26.12 42.61 -20.46
N VAL A 28 -25.82 42.15 -21.66
CA VAL A 28 -26.80 41.65 -22.63
C VAL A 28 -26.59 40.15 -22.75
N ALA A 29 -27.62 39.41 -22.38
CA ALA A 29 -27.71 37.97 -22.63
C ALA A 29 -27.91 37.72 -24.12
N HIS A 30 -27.11 36.83 -24.71
CA HIS A 30 -27.41 36.19 -25.98
C HIS A 30 -27.27 34.68 -25.81
N GLU A 31 -28.36 34.00 -26.14
CA GLU A 31 -28.44 32.57 -26.26
C GLU A 31 -27.65 32.05 -27.49
N GLY A 32 -26.93 30.97 -27.29
CA GLY A 32 -26.70 29.90 -28.24
C GLY A 32 -25.75 30.19 -29.38
N GLU A 33 -24.48 29.71 -29.22
CA GLU A 33 -23.77 29.03 -30.32
C GLU A 33 -22.54 28.34 -29.73
N GLU A 34 -22.38 27.04 -30.07
CA GLU A 34 -21.23 26.22 -29.74
C GLU A 34 -19.98 26.78 -30.41
N HIS A 35 -19.08 27.35 -29.64
CA HIS A 35 -17.73 27.62 -30.10
C HIS A 35 -16.74 26.79 -29.28
N GLY A 36 -16.01 25.93 -30.00
CA GLY A 36 -14.92 25.13 -29.50
C GLY A 36 -13.91 25.98 -28.72
N THR A 37 -13.45 25.40 -27.63
CA THR A 37 -12.41 25.94 -26.75
C THR A 37 -11.16 26.24 -27.58
N PRO A 38 -10.60 27.46 -27.56
CA PRO A 38 -9.32 27.72 -28.22
C PRO A 38 -8.24 26.90 -27.53
N PRO A 39 -7.24 26.37 -28.26
CA PRO A 39 -6.14 25.63 -27.67
C PRO A 39 -5.38 26.54 -26.72
N ALA A 40 -5.07 26.02 -25.54
CA ALA A 40 -4.29 26.71 -24.52
C ALA A 40 -2.95 27.14 -25.13
N GLU A 41 -2.66 28.41 -25.01
CA GLU A 41 -1.41 29.04 -25.36
C GLU A 41 -0.27 28.31 -24.66
N VAL A 42 0.58 27.65 -25.44
CA VAL A 42 1.73 26.90 -24.92
C VAL A 42 2.75 27.92 -24.45
N ALA A 43 2.95 28.01 -23.17
CA ALA A 43 4.03 28.78 -22.58
C ALA A 43 5.39 28.34 -23.20
N PRO A 44 6.33 29.26 -23.44
CA PRO A 44 7.61 28.93 -24.06
C PRO A 44 8.34 27.89 -23.19
N ALA A 45 8.80 26.83 -23.82
CA ALA A 45 9.60 25.80 -23.18
C ALA A 45 10.86 26.43 -22.55
N VAL A 46 11.03 26.23 -21.25
CA VAL A 46 12.27 26.56 -20.56
C VAL A 46 13.34 25.66 -21.17
N GLN A 47 14.26 26.24 -21.92
CA GLN A 47 15.45 25.56 -22.42
C GLN A 47 16.29 25.21 -21.19
N VAL A 48 16.34 23.93 -20.85
CA VAL A 48 17.29 23.39 -19.86
C VAL A 48 18.57 23.08 -20.62
N GLU A 49 19.63 23.81 -20.35
CA GLU A 49 20.96 23.59 -20.92
C GLU A 49 21.41 22.14 -20.74
N ALA A 50 21.75 21.49 -21.81
CA ALA A 50 22.23 20.13 -21.85
C ALA A 50 23.72 20.08 -21.45
N VAL A 51 24.01 19.59 -20.25
CA VAL A 51 25.39 19.49 -19.73
C VAL A 51 26.01 18.09 -19.91
N SER A 52 25.27 17.08 -20.37
CA SER A 52 25.82 15.74 -20.57
C SER A 52 25.33 15.10 -21.87
N SER A 53 26.26 14.49 -22.60
CA SER A 53 25.95 13.71 -23.79
C SER A 53 25.30 12.39 -23.42
N VAL A 54 24.04 12.21 -23.79
CA VAL A 54 23.25 11.02 -23.51
C VAL A 54 22.61 10.52 -24.78
N GLY A 55 22.70 9.22 -25.02
CA GLY A 55 21.97 8.53 -26.08
C GLY A 55 21.18 7.36 -25.51
N GLU A 56 20.07 7.00 -26.11
CA GLU A 56 19.25 5.85 -25.73
C GLU A 56 18.88 4.98 -26.92
N ALA A 57 18.80 3.69 -26.70
CA ALA A 57 18.29 2.72 -27.66
C ALA A 57 17.59 1.57 -26.93
N ARG A 58 16.74 0.86 -27.63
CA ARG A 58 15.99 -0.30 -27.10
C ARG A 58 15.86 -1.41 -28.13
N SER A 59 15.76 -2.61 -27.63
CA SER A 59 15.26 -3.77 -28.35
C SER A 59 14.06 -4.35 -27.59
N ASP A 60 13.55 -5.49 -28.00
CA ASP A 60 12.49 -6.21 -27.28
C ASP A 60 12.95 -6.73 -25.90
N ARG A 61 14.26 -6.81 -25.67
CA ARG A 61 14.85 -7.38 -24.44
C ARG A 61 15.56 -6.34 -23.60
N TYR A 62 16.27 -5.43 -24.23
CA TYR A 62 17.18 -4.52 -23.56
C TYR A 62 16.82 -3.07 -23.79
N GLU A 63 17.01 -2.29 -22.76
CA GLU A 63 17.04 -0.84 -22.81
C GLU A 63 18.46 -0.39 -22.45
N VAL A 64 19.07 0.39 -23.33
CA VAL A 64 20.43 0.88 -23.17
C VAL A 64 20.42 2.40 -23.14
N VAL A 65 21.14 2.97 -22.18
CA VAL A 65 21.49 4.39 -22.16
C VAL A 65 23.00 4.50 -22.13
N VAL A 66 23.55 5.26 -23.08
CA VAL A 66 24.97 5.58 -23.12
C VAL A 66 25.14 7.03 -22.69
N GLN A 67 25.96 7.24 -21.68
CA GLN A 67 26.33 8.54 -21.20
C GLN A 67 27.84 8.72 -21.41
N GLY A 68 28.23 9.78 -22.10
CA GLY A 68 29.61 10.11 -22.37
C GLY A 68 29.73 11.59 -22.66
N GLY A 69 30.90 12.14 -22.45
CA GLY A 69 31.13 13.56 -22.63
C GLY A 69 32.48 13.82 -23.28
N GLU A 70 33.12 14.86 -22.84
CA GLU A 70 34.44 15.32 -23.28
C GLU A 70 35.56 14.38 -22.84
N GLU A 71 35.31 13.53 -21.83
CA GLU A 71 36.29 12.52 -21.41
C GLU A 71 36.23 11.26 -22.30
N PRO A 72 37.36 10.56 -22.49
CA PRO A 72 37.39 9.30 -23.25
C PRO A 72 36.82 8.14 -22.44
N ARG A 73 35.63 8.32 -21.87
CA ARG A 73 34.93 7.37 -21.05
C ARG A 73 33.44 7.38 -21.40
N LEU A 74 32.89 6.19 -21.61
CA LEU A 74 31.45 6.00 -21.77
C LEU A 74 30.91 5.16 -20.61
N THR A 75 29.82 5.62 -20.03
CA THR A 75 29.00 4.85 -19.08
C THR A 75 27.81 4.28 -19.82
N VAL A 76 27.65 2.96 -19.78
CA VAL A 76 26.55 2.22 -20.39
C VAL A 76 25.65 1.70 -19.28
N TYR A 77 24.41 2.12 -19.28
CA TYR A 77 23.36 1.57 -18.44
C TYR A 77 22.57 0.54 -19.25
N LEU A 78 22.53 -0.69 -18.74
CA LEU A 78 21.83 -1.80 -19.38
C LEU A 78 20.75 -2.32 -18.46
N ASP A 79 19.51 -2.25 -18.89
CA ASP A 79 18.35 -2.70 -18.17
C ASP A 79 17.48 -3.64 -19.03
N ASP A 80 16.71 -4.49 -18.39
CA ASP A 80 15.65 -5.26 -19.03
C ASP A 80 14.53 -4.32 -19.50
N TYR A 81 14.15 -4.44 -20.75
CA TYR A 81 13.19 -3.50 -21.36
C TYR A 81 11.82 -3.51 -20.69
N ALA A 82 11.30 -4.69 -20.37
CA ALA A 82 9.95 -4.82 -19.82
C ALA A 82 9.87 -4.36 -18.37
N THR A 83 10.87 -4.73 -17.57
CA THR A 83 10.84 -4.57 -16.11
C THR A 83 11.65 -3.38 -15.59
N ASN A 84 12.49 -2.76 -16.43
CA ASN A 84 13.46 -1.75 -16.00
C ASN A 84 14.40 -2.27 -14.89
N ALA A 85 14.65 -3.58 -14.87
CA ALA A 85 15.58 -4.17 -13.92
C ALA A 85 17.01 -4.07 -14.48
N PRO A 86 18.01 -3.63 -13.66
CA PRO A 86 19.39 -3.58 -14.11
C PRO A 86 19.91 -4.99 -14.39
N ILE A 87 20.54 -5.17 -15.54
CA ILE A 87 21.12 -6.47 -15.94
C ILE A 87 22.57 -6.52 -15.46
N ALA A 88 22.82 -7.34 -14.46
CA ALA A 88 24.15 -7.70 -14.00
C ALA A 88 24.71 -8.87 -14.82
N ASN A 89 26.01 -9.02 -14.86
CA ASN A 89 26.73 -10.18 -15.41
C ASN A 89 26.57 -10.38 -16.93
N ALA A 90 26.26 -9.33 -17.71
CA ALA A 90 26.38 -9.36 -19.15
C ALA A 90 27.81 -9.00 -19.58
N ALA A 91 28.29 -9.59 -20.67
CA ALA A 91 29.48 -9.14 -21.33
C ALA A 91 29.10 -8.01 -22.30
N VAL A 92 29.45 -6.77 -21.94
CA VAL A 92 29.13 -5.58 -22.72
C VAL A 92 30.37 -5.07 -23.41
N SER A 93 30.26 -4.74 -24.69
CA SER A 93 31.30 -4.03 -25.44
C SER A 93 30.68 -2.89 -26.25
N VAL A 94 31.46 -1.85 -26.45
CA VAL A 94 31.07 -0.64 -27.17
C VAL A 94 31.89 -0.57 -28.46
N VAL A 95 31.24 -0.30 -29.57
CA VAL A 95 31.89 -0.11 -30.87
C VAL A 95 31.66 1.33 -31.32
N VAL A 96 32.76 2.05 -31.56
CA VAL A 96 32.74 3.42 -32.09
C VAL A 96 33.57 3.42 -33.36
N GLY A 97 32.93 3.63 -34.51
CA GLY A 97 33.54 3.41 -35.81
C GLY A 97 33.95 1.94 -35.99
N GLU A 98 35.24 1.68 -36.22
CA GLU A 98 35.79 0.32 -36.40
C GLU A 98 36.36 -0.27 -35.09
N ARG A 99 36.38 0.48 -33.99
CA ARG A 99 37.05 0.09 -32.76
C ARG A 99 36.05 -0.47 -31.76
N GLN A 100 36.27 -1.73 -31.36
CA GLN A 100 35.54 -2.38 -30.29
C GLN A 100 36.31 -2.27 -28.97
N THR A 101 35.63 -1.83 -27.92
CA THR A 101 36.15 -1.70 -26.55
C THR A 101 35.27 -2.47 -25.59
N ALA A 102 35.86 -3.36 -24.79
CA ALA A 102 35.12 -4.06 -23.74
C ALA A 102 34.76 -3.08 -22.60
N ALA A 103 33.53 -3.15 -22.14
CA ALA A 103 33.06 -2.39 -21.01
C ALA A 103 33.14 -3.21 -19.71
N ARG A 104 33.71 -2.63 -18.66
CA ARG A 104 33.86 -3.24 -17.35
C ARG A 104 32.60 -2.96 -16.50
N ALA A 105 32.06 -3.99 -15.87
CA ALA A 105 30.97 -3.82 -14.89
C ALA A 105 31.47 -3.04 -13.66
N VAL A 106 30.78 -1.96 -13.31
CA VAL A 106 31.04 -1.10 -12.13
C VAL A 106 30.01 -1.37 -11.04
N SER A 107 28.77 -1.55 -11.41
CA SER A 107 27.66 -1.93 -10.54
C SER A 107 26.62 -2.70 -11.33
N PRO A 108 25.62 -3.34 -10.70
CA PRO A 108 24.55 -4.03 -11.42
C PRO A 108 23.95 -3.15 -12.54
N GLY A 109 24.06 -3.63 -13.79
CA GLY A 109 23.56 -2.94 -14.98
C GLY A 109 24.34 -1.67 -15.38
N THR A 110 25.45 -1.33 -14.73
CA THR A 110 26.32 -0.20 -15.10
C THR A 110 27.67 -0.70 -15.58
N TYR A 111 28.06 -0.29 -16.76
CA TYR A 111 29.30 -0.70 -17.40
C TYR A 111 30.08 0.54 -17.85
N GLU A 112 31.39 0.54 -17.70
CA GLU A 112 32.29 1.60 -18.18
C GLU A 112 33.18 1.08 -19.29
N ALA A 113 33.22 1.81 -20.41
CA ALA A 113 34.16 1.61 -21.50
C ALA A 113 35.12 2.80 -21.57
N ARG A 114 36.45 2.53 -21.65
CA ARG A 114 37.45 3.55 -21.86
C ARG A 114 37.84 3.61 -23.33
N LEU A 115 37.50 4.71 -23.97
CA LEU A 115 37.82 4.97 -25.36
C LEU A 115 39.28 5.45 -25.50
N ALA A 116 39.85 5.33 -26.71
CA ALA A 116 41.15 5.88 -27.01
C ALA A 116 41.11 7.41 -27.15
N GLN A 117 39.98 7.98 -27.54
CA GLN A 117 39.72 9.40 -27.70
C GLN A 117 38.28 9.72 -27.28
N PRO A 118 37.96 10.95 -26.85
CA PRO A 118 36.60 11.40 -26.63
C PRO A 118 35.73 11.22 -27.88
N LEU A 119 34.39 11.20 -27.71
CA LEU A 119 33.48 11.25 -28.84
C LEU A 119 33.59 12.59 -29.56
N ALA A 120 33.45 12.59 -30.87
CA ALA A 120 33.40 13.82 -31.64
C ALA A 120 32.14 14.64 -31.31
N HIS A 121 32.29 15.97 -31.35
CA HIS A 121 31.12 16.86 -31.24
C HIS A 121 30.09 16.56 -32.36
N GLY A 122 28.82 16.67 -32.04
CA GLY A 122 27.70 16.29 -32.90
C GLY A 122 27.15 14.91 -32.54
N THR A 123 26.44 14.28 -33.46
CA THR A 123 25.87 12.95 -33.25
C THR A 123 26.83 11.85 -33.65
N THR A 124 27.23 11.02 -32.68
CA THR A 124 28.05 9.83 -32.90
C THR A 124 27.23 8.57 -32.61
N ASN A 125 27.17 7.64 -33.60
CA ASN A 125 26.54 6.34 -33.36
C ASN A 125 27.50 5.42 -32.60
N VAL A 126 27.04 4.94 -31.47
CA VAL A 126 27.75 4.01 -30.59
C VAL A 126 26.98 2.68 -30.60
N ASP A 127 27.59 1.63 -31.12
CA ASP A 127 26.98 0.31 -31.07
C ASP A 127 27.33 -0.37 -29.72
N VAL A 128 26.33 -0.72 -28.98
CA VAL A 128 26.46 -1.50 -27.73
C VAL A 128 26.14 -2.95 -28.05
N VAL A 129 27.14 -3.81 -27.90
CA VAL A 129 27.01 -5.26 -28.09
C VAL A 129 26.90 -5.91 -26.73
N VAL A 130 25.78 -6.56 -26.49
CA VAL A 130 25.44 -7.26 -25.24
C VAL A 130 25.48 -8.76 -25.50
N ARG A 131 26.22 -9.50 -24.67
CA ARG A 131 26.22 -10.96 -24.64
C ARG A 131 25.95 -11.44 -23.23
N GLY A 132 24.94 -12.29 -23.05
CA GLY A 132 24.57 -12.73 -21.72
C GLY A 132 23.42 -13.72 -21.68
N ALA A 133 23.00 -14.08 -20.47
CA ALA A 133 21.96 -15.05 -20.22
C ALA A 133 20.58 -14.70 -20.84
N GLY A 134 20.34 -13.41 -21.12
CA GLY A 134 19.13 -12.95 -21.82
C GLY A 134 19.19 -13.06 -23.34
N GLY A 135 20.32 -13.49 -23.92
CA GLY A 135 20.61 -13.57 -25.35
C GLY A 135 21.55 -12.46 -25.82
N ASP A 136 22.13 -12.65 -27.00
CA ASP A 136 23.02 -11.68 -27.65
C ASP A 136 22.19 -10.63 -28.37
N ASP A 137 22.62 -9.37 -28.31
CA ASP A 137 21.96 -8.26 -28.99
C ASP A 137 22.97 -7.16 -29.37
N ARG A 138 22.62 -6.33 -30.35
CA ARG A 138 23.40 -5.17 -30.77
C ARG A 138 22.48 -3.99 -30.95
N LEU A 139 22.72 -2.95 -30.19
CA LEU A 139 21.90 -1.73 -30.16
C LEU A 139 22.76 -0.55 -30.63
N THR A 140 22.33 0.15 -31.67
CA THR A 140 22.94 1.39 -32.12
C THR A 140 22.34 2.56 -31.34
N VAL A 141 23.16 3.25 -30.56
CA VAL A 141 22.81 4.37 -29.70
C VAL A 141 23.33 5.66 -30.31
N PRO A 142 22.49 6.59 -30.75
CA PRO A 142 22.93 7.91 -31.19
C PRO A 142 23.25 8.75 -29.94
N VAL A 143 24.52 9.09 -29.73
CA VAL A 143 24.99 9.93 -28.65
C VAL A 143 25.27 11.33 -29.19
N VAL A 144 24.62 12.33 -28.65
CA VAL A 144 24.80 13.74 -29.05
C VAL A 144 25.79 14.40 -28.09
N VAL A 145 26.93 14.84 -28.63
CA VAL A 145 27.95 15.60 -27.87
C VAL A 145 27.81 17.07 -28.23
N PRO A 146 27.34 17.94 -27.33
CA PRO A 146 27.16 19.35 -27.61
C PRO A 146 28.50 20.01 -27.95
N LYS A 147 28.48 20.94 -28.91
CA LYS A 147 29.59 21.87 -29.06
C LYS A 147 29.47 22.88 -27.92
N HIS A 148 30.47 22.95 -27.04
CA HIS A 148 30.65 24.16 -26.28
C HIS A 148 31.08 25.24 -27.27
N GLU A 149 30.17 26.14 -27.63
CA GLU A 149 30.64 27.44 -28.11
C GLU A 149 31.39 28.02 -26.92
N GLU A 150 32.73 28.12 -27.06
CA GLU A 150 33.49 28.97 -26.15
C GLU A 150 32.78 30.33 -26.22
N GLU A 151 32.00 30.68 -25.20
CA GLU A 151 31.63 32.07 -24.98
C GLU A 151 32.95 32.83 -24.94
N GLY A 152 33.23 33.48 -26.08
CA GLY A 152 34.43 34.25 -26.26
C GLY A 152 34.63 35.14 -25.05
N ALA A 153 35.74 34.89 -24.42
CA ALA A 153 36.18 35.65 -23.27
C ALA A 153 35.94 37.14 -23.52
N ALA A 154 35.18 37.72 -22.59
CA ALA A 154 35.08 39.14 -22.38
C ALA A 154 34.82 39.97 -23.64
N SER A 155 33.60 40.20 -23.94
CA SER A 155 33.22 41.47 -24.52
C SER A 155 33.82 42.58 -23.63
N GLY A 156 34.97 43.12 -24.05
CA GLY A 156 35.58 44.26 -23.41
C GLY A 156 34.48 45.30 -23.20
N LEU A 157 34.37 45.82 -22.01
CA LEU A 157 33.44 46.89 -21.67
C LEU A 157 33.47 47.90 -22.81
N ASP A 158 32.40 47.94 -23.62
CA ASP A 158 32.28 48.86 -24.74
C ASP A 158 32.28 50.27 -24.14
N TRP A 159 33.41 50.97 -24.30
CA TRP A 159 33.60 52.32 -23.77
C TRP A 159 32.50 53.29 -24.21
N ARG A 160 31.82 52.97 -25.32
CA ARG A 160 30.65 53.71 -25.81
C ARG A 160 29.43 53.53 -24.90
N SER A 161 29.17 52.36 -24.40
CA SER A 161 28.12 52.05 -23.42
C SER A 161 28.43 52.74 -22.08
N MET A 162 29.68 52.81 -21.66
CA MET A 162 30.11 53.57 -20.49
C MET A 162 29.92 55.10 -20.68
N LEU A 163 30.21 55.64 -21.87
CA LEU A 163 30.00 57.07 -22.14
C LEU A 163 28.49 57.41 -22.20
N ILE A 164 27.65 56.57 -22.76
CA ILE A 164 26.23 56.74 -22.77
C ILE A 164 25.64 56.66 -21.35
N GLY A 165 26.08 55.72 -20.56
CA GLY A 165 25.70 55.58 -19.15
C GLY A 165 26.15 56.78 -18.29
N ALA A 166 27.41 57.25 -18.47
CA ALA A 166 27.92 58.45 -17.80
C ALA A 166 27.21 59.72 -18.23
N GLY A 167 26.87 59.85 -19.51
CA GLY A 167 26.07 60.95 -20.05
C GLY A 167 24.65 61.03 -19.49
N ALA A 168 23.99 59.88 -19.40
CA ALA A 168 22.66 59.79 -18.81
C ALA A 168 22.66 60.09 -17.30
N LEU A 169 23.69 59.64 -16.57
CA LEU A 169 23.86 59.95 -15.15
C LEU A 169 24.17 61.46 -14.92
N ALA A 170 25.00 62.08 -15.76
CA ALA A 170 25.25 63.51 -15.68
C ALA A 170 24.02 64.34 -15.97
N LEU A 171 23.18 63.94 -16.94
CA LEU A 171 21.90 64.59 -17.24
C LEU A 171 20.90 64.46 -16.08
N LEU A 172 20.84 63.32 -15.43
CA LEU A 172 19.98 63.08 -14.25
C LEU A 172 20.44 63.96 -13.07
N ILE A 173 21.76 64.07 -12.83
CA ILE A 173 22.30 64.92 -11.78
C ILE A 173 22.03 66.42 -12.10
N ALA A 174 22.17 66.85 -13.35
CA ALA A 174 21.84 68.20 -13.77
C ALA A 174 20.33 68.52 -13.62
N ALA A 175 19.46 67.58 -13.99
CA ALA A 175 18.02 67.73 -13.83
C ALA A 175 17.62 67.77 -12.34
N ALA A 176 18.22 66.93 -11.49
CA ALA A 176 17.98 66.92 -10.05
C ALA A 176 18.46 68.20 -9.37
N THR A 177 19.63 68.75 -9.77
CA THR A 177 20.13 70.04 -9.24
C THR A 177 19.30 71.22 -9.71
N LEU A 178 18.77 71.18 -10.95
CA LEU A 178 17.87 72.20 -11.47
C LEU A 178 16.53 72.13 -10.75
N ALA A 179 15.97 70.94 -10.52
CA ALA A 179 14.75 70.73 -9.77
C ALA A 179 14.84 71.23 -8.33
N LEU A 180 15.98 70.98 -7.65
CA LEU A 180 16.26 71.51 -6.32
C LEU A 180 16.41 73.05 -6.28
N ARG A 181 16.93 73.64 -7.33
CA ARG A 181 17.03 75.10 -7.44
C ARG A 181 15.64 75.73 -7.72
N LEU A 182 14.81 75.08 -8.53
CA LEU A 182 13.42 75.57 -8.84
C LEU A 182 12.48 75.37 -7.65
N ALA A 183 12.67 74.25 -6.86
CA ALA A 183 11.90 73.99 -5.65
C ALA A 183 12.02 75.11 -4.60
N ARG A 184 13.16 75.83 -4.60
CA ARG A 184 13.40 76.96 -3.69
C ARG A 184 12.66 78.22 -4.12
N ARG A 185 12.11 78.33 -5.38
CA ARG A 185 11.45 79.51 -5.93
C ARG A 185 9.98 79.29 -6.24
N GLN A 186 9.55 78.07 -6.61
CA GLN A 186 8.15 77.75 -6.91
C GLN A 186 7.88 76.26 -6.65
N PRO A 187 7.29 75.90 -5.52
CA PRO A 187 7.13 74.50 -5.12
C PRO A 187 6.15 73.69 -6.03
N ALA A 188 5.24 74.34 -6.71
CA ALA A 188 4.26 73.68 -7.60
C ALA A 188 4.91 73.13 -8.90
N VAL A 189 5.97 73.69 -9.39
CA VAL A 189 6.68 73.31 -10.63
C VAL A 189 7.60 72.15 -10.36
N ALA A 190 8.18 72.06 -9.14
CA ALA A 190 9.08 70.98 -8.74
C ALA A 190 8.36 69.64 -8.64
N ALA A 191 7.10 69.60 -8.20
CA ALA A 191 6.30 68.39 -8.11
C ALA A 191 5.99 67.80 -9.51
N GLY A 192 5.80 68.61 -10.52
CA GLY A 192 5.57 68.18 -11.90
C GLY A 192 6.82 67.53 -12.55
N VAL A 193 8.00 68.12 -12.29
CA VAL A 193 9.26 67.58 -12.82
C VAL A 193 9.67 66.24 -12.17
N VAL A 194 9.40 66.09 -10.87
CA VAL A 194 9.68 64.82 -10.16
C VAL A 194 8.71 63.71 -10.65
N ALA A 195 7.43 64.05 -10.91
CA ALA A 195 6.46 63.11 -11.46
C ALA A 195 6.81 62.67 -12.90
N LEU A 196 7.31 63.59 -13.72
CA LEU A 196 7.73 63.28 -15.10
C LEU A 196 8.99 62.38 -15.13
N LEU A 197 9.96 62.62 -14.23
CA LEU A 197 11.16 61.78 -14.11
C LEU A 197 10.86 60.38 -13.57
N ALA A 198 9.92 60.25 -12.65
CA ALA A 198 9.43 58.95 -12.15
C ALA A 198 8.67 58.18 -13.25
N PHE A 199 7.90 58.85 -14.12
CA PHE A 199 7.20 58.20 -15.23
C PHE A 199 8.15 57.65 -16.29
N VAL A 200 9.23 58.39 -16.64
CA VAL A 200 10.26 57.93 -17.60
C VAL A 200 11.12 56.78 -17.04
N ALA A 201 11.33 56.70 -15.71
CA ALA A 201 12.09 55.61 -15.08
C ALA A 201 11.30 54.32 -14.92
N LEU A 202 9.97 54.32 -15.06
CA LEU A 202 9.08 53.17 -14.86
C LEU A 202 8.52 52.57 -16.17
N THR A 203 8.90 53.08 -17.35
CA THR A 203 8.50 52.48 -18.62
C THR A 203 9.53 51.42 -19.06
N PRO A 204 9.18 50.11 -19.08
CA PRO A 204 10.05 49.10 -19.68
C PRO A 204 10.14 49.34 -21.18
N GLY A 205 11.38 49.41 -21.70
CA GLY A 205 11.64 49.61 -23.12
C GLY A 205 11.10 48.45 -23.94
N VAL A 206 10.13 48.72 -24.82
CA VAL A 206 9.65 47.77 -25.83
C VAL A 206 10.62 47.85 -27.01
N TYR A 207 11.41 46.80 -27.19
CA TYR A 207 12.16 46.58 -28.44
C TYR A 207 11.26 45.82 -29.40
N ALA A 208 10.85 46.47 -30.47
CA ALA A 208 10.19 45.84 -31.60
C ALA A 208 11.24 45.17 -32.48
N HIS A 209 11.13 43.84 -32.66
CA HIS A 209 11.81 43.11 -33.73
C HIS A 209 10.84 42.94 -34.89
N GLY A 210 11.34 43.25 -36.09
CA GLY A 210 10.59 43.27 -37.34
C GLY A 210 10.21 41.87 -37.83
N ASP A 211 9.10 41.82 -38.55
CA ASP A 211 8.54 40.70 -39.27
C ASP A 211 9.47 40.23 -40.42
N GLU A 212 9.79 38.95 -40.40
CA GLU A 212 10.11 38.19 -41.63
C GLU A 212 9.15 37.00 -41.73
N PRO A 213 8.57 36.73 -42.93
CA PRO A 213 7.61 35.67 -43.12
C PRO A 213 8.34 34.31 -43.33
N HIS A 214 8.12 33.38 -42.44
CA HIS A 214 8.55 31.99 -42.60
C HIS A 214 7.36 31.14 -43.09
N ALA A 215 7.63 30.46 -44.21
CA ALA A 215 6.72 29.51 -44.84
C ALA A 215 6.47 28.27 -43.93
N ASP A 216 5.22 27.82 -43.95
CA ASP A 216 4.76 26.61 -43.28
C ASP A 216 5.45 25.36 -43.84
N GLU A 217 6.35 24.74 -43.08
CA GLU A 217 6.76 23.34 -43.24
C GLU A 217 6.09 22.50 -42.12
N PRO A 218 5.60 21.29 -42.46
CA PRO A 218 4.94 20.46 -41.44
C PRO A 218 5.94 20.01 -40.39
N ALA A 219 5.67 20.33 -39.15
CA ALA A 219 6.48 20.02 -38.00
C ALA A 219 6.69 18.51 -37.83
N THR A 220 7.86 18.03 -38.17
CA THR A 220 8.40 16.75 -37.72
C THR A 220 8.52 16.81 -36.19
N PRO A 221 8.06 15.80 -35.42
CA PRO A 221 8.21 15.83 -33.98
C PRO A 221 9.69 15.95 -33.62
N ALA A 222 10.03 17.04 -32.99
CA ALA A 222 11.39 17.31 -32.54
C ALA A 222 11.88 16.18 -31.62
N PRO A 223 13.14 15.71 -31.79
CA PRO A 223 13.74 14.77 -30.85
C PRO A 223 13.74 15.39 -29.47
N VAL A 224 13.30 14.64 -28.47
CA VAL A 224 13.35 15.04 -27.07
C VAL A 224 14.80 15.29 -26.69
N GLU A 225 15.15 16.54 -26.47
CA GLU A 225 16.50 16.89 -26.00
C GLU A 225 16.74 16.32 -24.59
N PRO A 226 17.72 15.44 -24.42
CA PRO A 226 18.12 14.96 -23.10
C PRO A 226 19.10 15.94 -22.49
N GLY A 227 18.56 16.96 -21.88
CA GLY A 227 19.36 18.07 -21.30
C GLY A 227 19.28 18.18 -19.79
N ALA A 228 18.87 17.14 -19.09
CA ALA A 228 18.97 17.13 -17.64
C ALA A 228 20.26 16.40 -17.25
N GLY A 229 21.18 17.09 -16.58
CA GLY A 229 22.29 16.47 -15.87
C GLY A 229 21.82 15.35 -14.92
N ASP A 230 22.65 14.80 -14.07
CA ASP A 230 22.34 13.66 -13.17
C ASP A 230 21.17 13.89 -12.18
N ARG A 231 20.39 14.96 -12.33
CA ARG A 231 19.28 15.33 -11.44
C ARG A 231 17.93 15.05 -12.09
N PRO A 232 16.96 14.53 -11.31
CA PRO A 232 15.57 14.43 -11.73
C PRO A 232 14.99 15.81 -12.04
N VAL A 233 14.25 15.95 -13.15
CA VAL A 233 13.61 17.22 -13.57
C VAL A 233 12.18 16.93 -13.98
N ARG A 234 11.26 17.81 -13.56
CA ARG A 234 9.87 17.80 -14.06
C ARG A 234 9.75 18.80 -15.20
N ALA A 235 9.30 18.33 -16.34
CA ALA A 235 9.02 19.15 -17.51
C ALA A 235 7.66 19.89 -17.37
N ALA A 236 7.48 20.93 -18.17
CA ALA A 236 6.26 21.75 -18.16
C ALA A 236 4.96 20.97 -18.48
N ASP A 237 5.07 19.87 -19.25
CA ASP A 237 3.97 18.95 -19.56
C ASP A 237 3.65 17.98 -18.41
N GLY A 238 4.30 18.12 -17.26
CA GLY A 238 4.17 17.25 -16.10
C GLY A 238 4.94 15.94 -16.20
N SER A 239 5.61 15.67 -17.33
CA SER A 239 6.49 14.49 -17.44
C SER A 239 7.72 14.67 -16.56
N VAL A 240 8.33 13.55 -16.16
CA VAL A 240 9.55 13.52 -15.36
C VAL A 240 10.66 12.92 -16.19
N ILE A 241 11.76 13.64 -16.30
CA ILE A 241 13.04 13.12 -16.81
C ILE A 241 13.82 12.62 -15.63
N LEU A 242 14.10 11.33 -15.60
CA LEU A 242 14.75 10.65 -14.48
C LEU A 242 15.97 9.89 -14.96
N PRO A 243 17.19 10.35 -14.66
CA PRO A 243 18.43 9.67 -15.01
C PRO A 243 18.52 8.26 -14.44
N LYS A 244 19.26 7.35 -15.11
CA LYS A 244 19.36 5.94 -14.71
C LYS A 244 19.86 5.73 -13.27
N PRO A 245 20.85 6.48 -12.74
CA PRO A 245 21.23 6.37 -11.33
C PRO A 245 20.06 6.65 -10.39
N SER A 246 19.27 7.68 -10.66
CA SER A 246 18.10 8.04 -9.88
C SER A 246 16.97 7.00 -9.97
N GLN A 247 16.73 6.39 -11.16
CA GLN A 247 15.78 5.30 -11.32
C GLN A 247 16.15 4.10 -10.44
N ARG A 248 17.44 3.78 -10.34
CA ARG A 248 17.95 2.67 -9.53
C ARG A 248 17.86 2.96 -8.05
N LEU A 249 18.24 4.18 -7.64
CA LEU A 249 18.13 4.63 -6.24
C LEU A 249 16.68 4.56 -5.74
N LEU A 250 15.73 4.98 -6.56
CA LEU A 250 14.30 4.94 -6.24
C LEU A 250 13.68 3.54 -6.40
N GLY A 251 14.39 2.60 -7.01
CA GLY A 251 13.88 1.25 -7.26
C GLY A 251 12.76 1.21 -8.30
N VAL A 252 12.78 2.10 -9.31
CA VAL A 252 11.74 2.16 -10.34
C VAL A 252 11.69 0.87 -11.14
N ARG A 253 10.51 0.22 -11.15
CA ARG A 253 10.23 -0.97 -11.97
C ARG A 253 9.02 -0.72 -12.83
N THR A 254 9.02 -1.37 -13.99
CA THR A 254 7.94 -1.28 -14.96
C THR A 254 7.37 -2.67 -15.28
N MET A 255 6.24 -2.70 -15.92
CA MET A 255 5.74 -3.87 -16.63
C MET A 255 5.07 -3.44 -17.93
N ILE A 256 5.03 -4.33 -18.90
CA ILE A 256 4.25 -4.14 -20.12
C ILE A 256 2.78 -4.41 -19.77
N GLY A 257 1.91 -3.44 -20.01
CA GLY A 257 0.49 -3.56 -19.78
C GLY A 257 -0.12 -4.61 -20.71
N ALA A 258 -0.64 -5.70 -20.14
CA ALA A 258 -1.30 -6.76 -20.89
C ALA A 258 -2.79 -6.48 -21.01
N GLU A 259 -3.38 -6.75 -22.17
CA GLU A 259 -4.81 -6.76 -22.34
C GLU A 259 -5.45 -7.87 -21.49
N GLY A 260 -6.57 -7.59 -20.89
CA GLY A 260 -7.29 -8.56 -20.08
C GLY A 260 -8.72 -8.14 -19.82
N THR A 261 -9.50 -9.08 -19.33
CA THR A 261 -10.88 -8.84 -18.96
C THR A 261 -11.07 -9.03 -17.46
N GLY A 262 -12.02 -8.30 -16.89
CA GLY A 262 -12.35 -8.46 -15.49
C GLY A 262 -13.67 -7.81 -15.10
N ALA A 263 -14.25 -8.32 -14.02
CA ALA A 263 -15.40 -7.72 -13.39
C ALA A 263 -14.99 -7.04 -12.07
N ALA A 264 -15.69 -5.98 -11.71
CA ALA A 264 -15.41 -5.23 -10.48
C ALA A 264 -15.46 -6.12 -9.24
N ALA A 265 -14.44 -6.00 -8.39
CA ALA A 265 -14.45 -6.62 -7.08
C ALA A 265 -15.26 -5.78 -6.09
N SER A 266 -16.16 -6.45 -5.39
CA SER A 266 -16.84 -5.91 -4.20
C SER A 266 -16.04 -6.26 -2.96
N ARG A 267 -15.96 -5.33 -2.01
CA ARG A 267 -15.28 -5.52 -0.72
C ARG A 267 -16.32 -5.80 0.36
N LEU A 268 -16.15 -6.93 1.03
CA LEU A 268 -17.00 -7.35 2.14
C LEU A 268 -16.19 -7.25 3.43
N GLN A 269 -16.79 -6.71 4.47
CA GLN A 269 -16.21 -6.76 5.81
C GLN A 269 -16.34 -8.20 6.34
N ALA A 270 -15.26 -8.70 6.89
CA ALA A 270 -15.21 -10.07 7.35
C ALA A 270 -14.39 -10.21 8.64
N GLN A 271 -14.59 -11.33 9.31
CA GLN A 271 -13.94 -11.65 10.56
C GLN A 271 -13.54 -13.13 10.57
N VAL A 272 -12.39 -13.42 11.17
CA VAL A 272 -11.96 -14.79 11.42
C VAL A 272 -12.77 -15.40 12.56
N ILE A 273 -13.43 -16.50 12.30
CA ILE A 273 -14.21 -17.27 13.29
C ILE A 273 -13.70 -18.71 13.40
N PRO A 274 -13.87 -19.38 14.54
CA PRO A 274 -13.57 -20.80 14.64
C PRO A 274 -14.45 -21.63 13.71
N ASP A 275 -13.87 -22.63 13.05
CA ASP A 275 -14.62 -23.65 12.32
C ASP A 275 -15.34 -24.57 13.32
N PRO A 276 -16.67 -24.65 13.34
CA PRO A 276 -17.42 -25.51 14.26
C PRO A 276 -17.02 -26.99 14.19
N ALA A 277 -16.53 -27.47 13.04
CA ALA A 277 -16.07 -28.84 12.87
C ALA A 277 -14.68 -29.09 13.50
N ARG A 278 -13.94 -28.04 13.81
CA ARG A 278 -12.58 -28.08 14.37
C ARG A 278 -12.46 -27.21 15.62
N PHE A 279 -13.56 -27.00 16.30
CA PHE A 279 -13.64 -26.22 17.52
C PHE A 279 -14.33 -27.04 18.59
N ALA A 280 -13.75 -27.08 19.77
CA ALA A 280 -14.31 -27.81 20.89
C ALA A 280 -14.46 -26.92 22.13
N ARG A 281 -15.63 -26.97 22.75
CA ARG A 281 -15.88 -26.45 24.08
C ARG A 281 -15.82 -27.56 25.09
N LEU A 282 -14.94 -27.42 26.08
CA LEU A 282 -14.84 -28.35 27.19
C LEU A 282 -15.80 -27.87 28.29
N ALA A 283 -16.81 -28.68 28.53
CA ALA A 283 -17.73 -28.47 29.64
C ALA A 283 -17.67 -29.65 30.60
N THR A 284 -18.04 -29.41 31.87
CA THR A 284 -18.12 -30.46 32.87
C THR A 284 -19.45 -31.22 32.74
N ALA A 285 -19.42 -32.57 32.87
CA ALA A 285 -20.64 -33.35 32.99
C ALA A 285 -21.22 -33.30 34.43
N ARG A 286 -20.35 -33.18 35.41
CA ARG A 286 -20.70 -33.11 36.85
C ARG A 286 -20.11 -31.87 37.49
N GLY A 287 -20.77 -31.39 38.57
CA GLY A 287 -20.21 -30.32 39.36
C GLY A 287 -19.03 -30.80 40.21
N GLY A 288 -18.07 -29.91 40.47
CA GLY A 288 -16.93 -30.27 41.29
C GLY A 288 -15.87 -29.19 41.37
N ARG A 289 -14.89 -29.41 42.25
CA ARG A 289 -13.70 -28.54 42.38
C ARG A 289 -12.73 -28.87 41.27
N VAL A 290 -12.31 -27.85 40.53
CA VAL A 290 -11.36 -27.97 39.40
C VAL A 290 -9.94 -28.12 39.93
N LEU A 291 -9.27 -29.19 39.50
CA LEU A 291 -7.87 -29.51 39.76
C LEU A 291 -7.11 -29.55 38.45
N ALA A 292 -5.79 -29.45 38.53
CA ALA A 292 -4.92 -29.61 37.37
C ALA A 292 -4.95 -31.03 36.84
N GLY A 293 -4.88 -31.19 35.51
CA GLY A 293 -4.66 -32.48 34.85
C GLY A 293 -3.22 -32.98 35.04
N GLY A 294 -2.91 -34.16 34.48
CA GLY A 294 -1.58 -34.79 34.61
C GLY A 294 -0.43 -33.98 34.01
N GLY A 295 -0.68 -33.07 33.11
CA GLY A 295 0.28 -32.12 32.50
C GLY A 295 0.33 -30.75 33.15
N GLY A 296 -0.30 -30.55 34.33
CA GLY A 296 -0.45 -29.26 34.95
C GLY A 296 -1.75 -28.53 34.53
N PHE A 297 -1.96 -27.32 35.05
CA PHE A 297 -3.12 -26.51 34.66
C PHE A 297 -2.89 -25.92 33.26
N PRO A 298 -3.83 -26.12 32.31
CA PRO A 298 -3.63 -25.68 30.93
C PRO A 298 -3.50 -24.15 30.83
N ARG A 299 -2.89 -23.66 29.76
CA ARG A 299 -2.71 -22.22 29.49
C ARG A 299 -3.20 -21.87 28.10
N PRO A 300 -3.76 -20.68 27.85
CA PRO A 300 -4.02 -20.19 26.51
C PRO A 300 -2.75 -20.23 25.65
N GLY A 301 -2.87 -20.69 24.38
CA GLY A 301 -1.75 -20.90 23.48
C GLY A 301 -1.05 -22.25 23.64
N GLN A 302 -1.40 -23.08 24.61
CA GLN A 302 -0.79 -24.40 24.81
C GLN A 302 -1.33 -25.41 23.77
N PRO A 303 -0.44 -26.16 23.07
CA PRO A 303 -0.86 -27.25 22.21
C PRO A 303 -1.33 -28.44 23.06
N VAL A 304 -2.39 -29.11 22.61
CA VAL A 304 -2.98 -30.27 23.27
C VAL A 304 -3.30 -31.37 22.27
N ALA A 305 -3.16 -32.62 22.70
CA ALA A 305 -3.54 -33.79 21.91
C ALA A 305 -4.95 -34.27 22.28
N ALA A 306 -5.66 -34.85 21.31
CA ALA A 306 -6.93 -35.51 21.59
C ALA A 306 -6.77 -36.59 22.66
N GLY A 307 -7.69 -36.66 23.64
CA GLY A 307 -7.62 -37.56 24.77
C GLY A 307 -6.78 -37.08 25.96
N GLN A 308 -5.98 -36.02 25.81
CA GLN A 308 -5.16 -35.48 26.90
C GLN A 308 -6.06 -34.95 28.05
N VAL A 309 -5.73 -35.35 29.29
CA VAL A 309 -6.44 -34.85 30.49
C VAL A 309 -5.99 -33.44 30.78
N LEU A 310 -6.90 -32.47 30.68
CA LEU A 310 -6.63 -31.06 30.92
C LEU A 310 -7.03 -30.63 32.34
N PHE A 311 -8.16 -31.13 32.82
CA PHE A 311 -8.65 -30.87 34.17
C PHE A 311 -9.07 -32.16 34.85
N GLN A 312 -9.03 -32.14 36.15
CA GLN A 312 -9.66 -33.13 37.01
C GLN A 312 -10.70 -32.43 37.86
N LEU A 313 -11.86 -33.07 38.00
CA LEU A 313 -12.95 -32.53 38.83
C LEU A 313 -13.14 -33.44 40.02
N GLN A 314 -12.93 -32.90 41.19
CA GLN A 314 -13.24 -33.56 42.44
C GLN A 314 -14.69 -33.21 42.81
N PRO A 315 -15.61 -34.15 43.07
CA PRO A 315 -16.96 -33.85 43.43
C PRO A 315 -17.03 -32.90 44.64
N ALA A 316 -17.77 -31.81 44.50
CA ALA A 316 -18.03 -30.89 45.58
C ALA A 316 -19.39 -31.22 46.18
N LEU A 317 -19.40 -32.12 47.18
CA LEU A 317 -20.61 -32.42 47.94
C LEU A 317 -20.86 -31.33 48.99
N SER A 318 -22.10 -30.96 49.21
CA SER A 318 -22.48 -30.19 50.36
C SER A 318 -22.15 -30.94 51.65
N ALA A 319 -21.94 -30.23 52.75
CA ALA A 319 -21.67 -30.87 54.05
C ALA A 319 -22.76 -31.88 54.44
N ALA A 320 -24.01 -31.62 54.09
CA ALA A 320 -25.14 -32.51 54.35
C ALA A 320 -25.07 -33.79 53.52
N GLU A 321 -24.82 -33.66 52.19
CA GLU A 321 -24.66 -34.82 51.30
C GLU A 321 -23.45 -35.67 51.68
N ALA A 322 -22.33 -35.07 52.00
CA ALA A 322 -21.14 -35.76 52.48
C ALA A 322 -21.41 -36.50 53.79
N ALA A 323 -22.11 -35.89 54.74
CA ALA A 323 -22.50 -36.51 56.00
C ALA A 323 -23.47 -37.69 55.79
N SER A 324 -24.48 -37.53 54.90
CA SER A 324 -25.44 -38.57 54.54
C SER A 324 -24.75 -39.77 53.91
N THR A 325 -23.92 -39.55 52.87
CA THR A 325 -23.18 -40.63 52.20
C THR A 325 -22.20 -41.33 53.12
N ALA A 326 -21.51 -40.58 53.99
CA ALA A 326 -20.64 -41.16 55.00
C ALA A 326 -21.43 -41.96 56.06
N ALA A 327 -22.64 -41.58 56.40
CA ALA A 327 -23.49 -42.33 57.31
C ALA A 327 -23.95 -43.67 56.65
N GLU A 328 -24.35 -43.62 55.36
CA GLU A 328 -24.72 -44.81 54.60
C GLU A 328 -23.58 -45.79 54.41
N VAL A 329 -22.39 -45.34 54.00
CA VAL A 329 -21.20 -46.14 53.89
C VAL A 329 -20.84 -46.82 55.23
N ARG A 330 -20.91 -46.05 56.35
CA ARG A 330 -20.68 -46.62 57.69
C ARG A 330 -21.73 -47.65 58.08
N SER A 331 -22.98 -47.51 57.65
CA SER A 331 -24.02 -48.54 57.86
C SER A 331 -23.67 -49.83 57.12
N LEU A 332 -23.39 -49.70 55.80
CA LEU A 332 -23.00 -50.83 54.97
C LEU A 332 -21.69 -51.51 55.46
N ASP A 333 -20.72 -50.74 55.97
CA ASP A 333 -19.51 -51.29 56.58
C ASP A 333 -19.83 -52.14 57.84
N ARG A 334 -20.84 -51.78 58.65
CA ARG A 334 -21.28 -52.59 59.77
C ARG A 334 -21.96 -53.89 59.29
N GLU A 335 -22.81 -53.82 58.26
CA GLU A 335 -23.50 -54.95 57.69
C GLU A 335 -22.51 -55.93 57.02
N VAL A 336 -21.51 -55.42 56.28
CA VAL A 336 -20.43 -56.22 55.69
C VAL A 336 -19.67 -56.97 56.80
N ARG A 337 -19.28 -56.26 57.89
CA ARG A 337 -18.60 -56.93 59.03
C ARG A 337 -19.42 -58.01 59.68
N LEU A 338 -20.73 -57.78 59.87
CA LEU A 338 -21.62 -58.81 60.43
C LEU A 338 -21.76 -60.02 59.48
N ALA A 339 -21.94 -59.79 58.19
CA ALA A 339 -22.00 -60.85 57.19
C ALA A 339 -20.68 -61.64 57.06
N GLU A 340 -19.51 -60.95 57.23
CA GLU A 340 -18.20 -61.60 57.30
C GLU A 340 -18.05 -62.51 58.55
N GLN A 341 -18.55 -62.03 59.70
CA GLN A 341 -18.54 -62.82 60.94
C GLN A 341 -19.44 -64.06 60.79
N GLU A 342 -20.64 -63.89 60.24
CA GLU A 342 -21.55 -64.99 60.00
C GLU A 342 -20.96 -66.04 59.03
N LEU A 343 -20.39 -65.55 57.89
CA LEU A 343 -19.73 -66.48 56.96
C LEU A 343 -18.57 -67.25 57.63
N ARG A 344 -17.72 -66.60 58.43
CA ARG A 344 -16.65 -67.24 59.16
C ARG A 344 -17.19 -68.30 60.15
N ARG A 345 -18.28 -67.99 60.85
CA ARG A 345 -18.95 -68.92 61.75
C ARG A 345 -19.48 -70.14 61.00
N LEU A 346 -20.13 -69.97 59.88
CA LEU A 346 -20.67 -71.07 59.05
C LEU A 346 -19.54 -71.90 58.41
N GLU A 347 -18.43 -71.28 58.04
CA GLU A 347 -17.24 -72.00 57.48
C GLU A 347 -16.52 -72.83 58.54
N GLN A 348 -16.48 -72.38 59.79
CA GLN A 348 -15.97 -73.21 60.94
C GLN A 348 -16.84 -74.42 61.24
N LEU A 349 -18.14 -74.30 60.94
CA LEU A 349 -19.11 -75.39 61.10
C LEU A 349 -19.25 -76.24 59.84
N ARG A 350 -18.29 -76.16 58.92
CA ARG A 350 -18.28 -76.89 57.65
C ARG A 350 -18.34 -78.41 57.93
N GLY A 351 -19.39 -79.08 57.41
CA GLY A 351 -19.68 -80.51 57.66
C GLY A 351 -20.86 -80.72 58.60
N ILE A 352 -21.26 -79.72 59.38
CA ILE A 352 -22.46 -79.71 60.21
C ILE A 352 -23.62 -78.93 59.54
N VAL A 353 -23.32 -77.81 58.91
CA VAL A 353 -24.30 -76.98 58.20
C VAL A 353 -24.35 -77.31 56.70
N ALA A 354 -25.47 -77.06 56.08
CA ALA A 354 -25.66 -77.36 54.65
C ALA A 354 -24.76 -76.38 53.82
N ARG A 355 -24.12 -76.96 52.74
CA ARG A 355 -23.33 -76.14 51.79
C ARG A 355 -24.10 -74.93 51.20
N ALA A 356 -25.39 -75.12 50.99
CA ALA A 356 -26.27 -74.08 50.48
C ALA A 356 -26.37 -72.85 51.44
N GLU A 357 -26.17 -73.00 52.77
CA GLU A 357 -26.14 -71.93 53.71
C GLU A 357 -24.84 -71.11 53.62
N ILE A 358 -23.71 -71.82 53.47
CA ILE A 358 -22.43 -71.17 53.28
C ILE A 358 -22.44 -70.34 51.95
N GLU A 359 -22.95 -70.93 50.88
CA GLU A 359 -23.05 -70.25 49.62
C GLU A 359 -24.02 -69.04 49.65
N ARG A 360 -25.15 -69.14 50.38
CA ARG A 360 -26.07 -67.99 50.63
C ARG A 360 -25.36 -66.88 51.40
N ALA A 361 -24.64 -67.21 52.43
CA ALA A 361 -23.88 -66.21 53.21
C ALA A 361 -22.76 -65.54 52.38
N ARG A 362 -22.07 -66.29 51.47
CA ARG A 362 -21.11 -65.72 50.52
C ARG A 362 -21.79 -64.78 49.52
N THR A 363 -22.91 -65.18 48.96
CA THR A 363 -23.68 -64.36 48.02
C THR A 363 -24.18 -63.08 48.71
N ASN A 364 -24.70 -63.18 49.95
CA ASN A 364 -25.10 -62.01 50.74
C ASN A 364 -23.97 -61.06 51.01
N LEU A 365 -22.79 -61.56 51.45
CA LEU A 365 -21.62 -60.76 51.66
C LEU A 365 -21.14 -60.07 50.37
N ALA A 366 -21.15 -60.80 49.25
CA ALA A 366 -20.79 -60.22 47.96
C ALA A 366 -21.75 -59.08 47.54
N GLY A 367 -23.06 -59.27 47.80
CA GLY A 367 -24.10 -58.25 47.56
C GLY A 367 -23.88 -56.96 48.41
N LEU A 368 -23.62 -57.15 49.73
CA LEU A 368 -23.38 -56.01 50.64
C LEU A 368 -22.08 -55.27 50.27
N ARG A 369 -21.03 -55.97 49.85
CA ARG A 369 -19.77 -55.33 49.37
C ARG A 369 -20.01 -54.53 48.08
N ALA A 370 -20.80 -55.06 47.15
CA ALA A 370 -21.19 -54.34 45.95
C ALA A 370 -21.98 -53.10 46.27
N GLN A 371 -22.98 -53.18 47.16
CA GLN A 371 -23.78 -52.02 47.60
C GLN A 371 -22.86 -50.95 48.28
N ARG A 372 -21.95 -51.37 49.16
CA ARG A 372 -20.99 -50.48 49.77
C ARG A 372 -20.09 -49.80 48.76
N GLY A 373 -19.61 -50.55 47.76
CA GLY A 373 -18.83 -49.98 46.65
C GLY A 373 -19.59 -48.96 45.84
N ALA A 374 -20.87 -49.24 45.55
CA ALA A 374 -21.75 -48.31 44.83
C ALA A 374 -22.03 -47.02 45.63
N ALA A 375 -22.28 -47.13 46.95
CA ALA A 375 -22.48 -45.98 47.81
C ALA A 375 -21.21 -45.10 47.99
N ALA A 376 -20.02 -45.70 48.00
CA ALA A 376 -18.75 -44.97 48.15
C ALA A 376 -18.25 -44.36 46.81
N GLY A 377 -18.67 -44.90 45.67
CA GLY A 377 -18.19 -44.54 44.31
C GLY A 377 -18.33 -43.06 43.96
N PRO A 378 -19.47 -42.43 44.18
CA PRO A 378 -19.69 -41.04 43.84
C PRO A 378 -18.80 -40.04 44.58
N VAL A 379 -18.40 -40.34 45.80
CA VAL A 379 -17.56 -39.48 46.64
C VAL A 379 -16.08 -39.51 46.29
N GLN A 380 -15.64 -40.62 45.69
CA GLN A 380 -14.22 -40.86 45.42
C GLN A 380 -13.85 -40.74 43.96
N SER A 381 -14.82 -40.61 43.04
CA SER A 381 -14.58 -40.56 41.63
C SER A 381 -14.16 -39.17 41.18
N VAL A 382 -12.87 -39.01 40.82
CA VAL A 382 -12.37 -37.82 40.12
C VAL A 382 -12.73 -37.95 38.66
N GLU A 383 -13.49 -37.00 38.12
CA GLU A 383 -13.80 -36.92 36.69
C GLU A 383 -12.60 -36.30 35.93
N ALA A 384 -12.13 -37.00 34.91
CA ALA A 384 -11.06 -36.48 34.04
C ALA A 384 -11.67 -35.82 32.81
N VAL A 385 -11.55 -34.49 32.71
CA VAL A 385 -11.95 -33.71 31.53
C VAL A 385 -10.84 -33.74 30.51
N ARG A 386 -11.14 -34.37 29.36
CA ARG A 386 -10.17 -34.62 28.28
C ARG A 386 -10.43 -33.73 27.09
N ALA A 387 -9.35 -33.37 26.38
CA ALA A 387 -9.45 -32.69 25.09
C ALA A 387 -10.13 -33.60 24.05
N PRO A 388 -11.26 -33.22 23.44
CA PRO A 388 -11.93 -34.07 22.45
C PRO A 388 -11.24 -34.03 21.09
N ILE A 389 -10.44 -32.99 20.80
CA ILE A 389 -9.69 -32.78 19.57
C ILE A 389 -8.26 -32.38 19.89
N SER A 390 -7.34 -32.64 18.95
CA SER A 390 -6.00 -32.05 18.98
C SER A 390 -6.05 -30.62 18.46
N GLY A 391 -5.31 -29.70 19.09
CA GLY A 391 -5.32 -28.30 18.72
C GLY A 391 -4.58 -27.45 19.74
N THR A 392 -4.97 -26.18 19.82
CA THR A 392 -4.43 -25.19 20.77
C THR A 392 -5.54 -24.71 21.69
N VAL A 393 -5.25 -24.60 22.97
CA VAL A 393 -6.17 -24.00 23.95
C VAL A 393 -6.34 -22.51 23.60
N SER A 394 -7.57 -22.10 23.30
CA SER A 394 -7.89 -20.71 22.96
C SER A 394 -8.17 -19.89 24.20
N THR A 395 -9.11 -20.37 25.03
CA THR A 395 -9.53 -19.69 26.26
C THR A 395 -9.64 -20.67 27.41
N ILE A 396 -9.48 -20.16 28.63
CA ILE A 396 -9.74 -20.89 29.87
C ILE A 396 -10.69 -20.04 30.71
N ASN A 397 -11.85 -20.64 31.06
CA ASN A 397 -12.93 -19.95 31.76
C ASN A 397 -13.06 -20.39 33.22
N THR A 398 -12.02 -21.01 33.76
CA THR A 398 -11.97 -21.51 35.14
C THR A 398 -10.58 -21.28 35.75
N ALA A 399 -10.48 -21.48 37.06
CA ALA A 399 -9.22 -21.41 37.80
C ALA A 399 -9.03 -22.67 38.64
N ILE A 400 -7.79 -22.95 39.03
CA ILE A 400 -7.48 -24.08 39.92
C ILE A 400 -8.17 -23.83 41.26
N GLY A 401 -8.88 -24.85 41.79
CA GLY A 401 -9.64 -24.75 43.05
C GLY A 401 -11.03 -24.14 42.90
N ALA A 402 -11.40 -23.57 41.76
CA ALA A 402 -12.77 -23.10 41.52
C ALA A 402 -13.77 -24.25 41.59
N VAL A 403 -14.99 -23.96 41.99
CA VAL A 403 -16.10 -24.93 41.92
C VAL A 403 -16.88 -24.69 40.62
N ALA A 404 -16.91 -25.68 39.76
CA ALA A 404 -17.68 -25.66 38.54
C ALA A 404 -19.01 -26.38 38.70
N GLU A 405 -20.10 -25.82 38.18
CA GLU A 405 -21.42 -26.46 38.14
C GLU A 405 -21.51 -27.42 36.93
N PRO A 406 -22.44 -28.39 36.92
CA PRO A 406 -22.70 -29.21 35.76
C PRO A 406 -22.99 -28.35 34.52
N GLY A 407 -22.32 -28.63 33.40
CA GLY A 407 -22.44 -27.85 32.16
C GLY A 407 -21.58 -26.59 32.09
N SER A 408 -20.85 -26.24 33.17
CA SER A 408 -19.90 -25.10 33.12
C SER A 408 -18.82 -25.31 32.07
N GLN A 409 -18.61 -24.30 31.24
CA GLN A 409 -17.55 -24.32 30.24
C GLN A 409 -16.20 -24.03 30.93
N LEU A 410 -15.24 -24.95 30.79
CA LEU A 410 -13.91 -24.85 31.40
C LEU A 410 -12.88 -24.26 30.46
N ALA A 411 -12.90 -24.64 29.18
CA ALA A 411 -11.93 -24.21 28.19
C ALA A 411 -12.48 -24.34 26.77
N GLU A 412 -11.80 -23.71 25.82
CA GLU A 412 -12.03 -23.85 24.40
C GLU A 412 -10.75 -24.31 23.71
N ILE A 413 -10.88 -25.22 22.72
CA ILE A 413 -9.78 -25.72 21.91
C ILE A 413 -10.09 -25.44 20.44
N VAL A 414 -9.13 -24.86 19.74
CA VAL A 414 -9.17 -24.65 18.28
C VAL A 414 -8.21 -25.64 17.63
N GLY A 415 -8.72 -26.47 16.74
CA GLY A 415 -7.93 -27.43 15.96
C GLY A 415 -7.06 -26.72 14.92
N ASN A 416 -5.98 -27.38 14.50
CA ASN A 416 -5.08 -26.84 13.48
C ASN A 416 -5.83 -26.53 12.18
N GLY A 417 -5.66 -25.32 11.64
CA GLY A 417 -6.39 -24.86 10.47
C GLY A 417 -7.90 -24.70 10.68
N GLY A 418 -8.34 -24.65 11.92
CA GLY A 418 -9.74 -24.54 12.33
C GLY A 418 -10.33 -23.14 12.25
N TRP A 419 -10.05 -22.41 11.17
CA TRP A 419 -10.56 -21.07 10.95
C TRP A 419 -11.43 -20.97 9.70
N LEU A 420 -12.53 -20.26 9.82
CA LEU A 420 -13.37 -19.80 8.72
C LEU A 420 -13.39 -18.27 8.71
N ILE A 421 -13.69 -17.70 7.56
CA ILE A 421 -13.88 -16.28 7.39
C ILE A 421 -15.37 -16.03 7.21
N GLU A 422 -15.99 -15.32 8.14
CA GLU A 422 -17.37 -14.87 8.06
C GLU A 422 -17.40 -13.46 7.48
N ALA A 423 -17.92 -13.31 6.26
CA ALA A 423 -18.08 -12.05 5.58
C ALA A 423 -19.53 -11.57 5.59
N ARG A 424 -19.72 -10.26 5.74
CA ARG A 424 -20.99 -9.55 5.77
C ARG A 424 -20.94 -8.35 4.84
N GLY A 425 -22.07 -7.84 4.41
CA GLY A 425 -22.14 -6.56 3.71
C GLY A 425 -22.71 -6.57 2.31
N LEU A 426 -23.31 -7.67 1.86
CA LEU A 426 -24.11 -7.66 0.64
C LEU A 426 -25.56 -7.37 0.97
N ALA A 427 -26.20 -6.54 0.13
CA ALA A 427 -27.63 -6.34 0.21
C ALA A 427 -28.38 -7.67 -0.06
N PRO A 428 -29.54 -7.89 0.57
CA PRO A 428 -30.32 -9.09 0.34
C PRO A 428 -30.59 -9.32 -1.15
N GLY A 429 -30.35 -10.55 -1.61
CA GLY A 429 -30.52 -10.93 -3.02
C GLY A 429 -29.27 -10.81 -3.88
N GLN A 430 -28.23 -10.11 -3.47
CA GLN A 430 -26.96 -10.12 -4.17
C GLN A 430 -26.25 -11.47 -4.01
N ARG A 431 -25.60 -11.93 -5.07
CA ARG A 431 -24.93 -13.24 -5.12
C ARG A 431 -23.49 -13.09 -5.59
N LEU A 432 -22.61 -13.92 -5.05
CA LEU A 432 -21.23 -14.03 -5.51
C LEU A 432 -21.17 -14.75 -6.86
N ALA A 433 -20.36 -14.24 -7.79
CA ALA A 433 -20.22 -14.79 -9.14
C ALA A 433 -19.40 -16.08 -9.21
N GLY A 434 -18.89 -16.56 -8.09
CA GLY A 434 -18.08 -17.77 -8.03
C GLY A 434 -17.82 -18.22 -6.61
N THR A 435 -17.03 -19.28 -6.49
CA THR A 435 -16.65 -19.83 -5.18
C THR A 435 -15.30 -19.32 -4.67
N ARG A 436 -14.53 -18.60 -5.49
CA ARG A 436 -13.22 -18.07 -5.12
C ARG A 436 -13.33 -16.60 -4.75
N ALA A 437 -12.60 -16.22 -3.70
CA ALA A 437 -12.44 -14.86 -3.25
C ALA A 437 -11.00 -14.65 -2.73
N VAL A 438 -10.65 -13.41 -2.44
CA VAL A 438 -9.35 -13.08 -1.84
C VAL A 438 -9.59 -12.42 -0.49
N GLY A 439 -8.97 -12.95 0.56
CA GLY A 439 -8.91 -12.33 1.87
C GLY A 439 -7.74 -11.36 1.93
N VAL A 440 -7.95 -10.20 2.55
CA VAL A 440 -6.93 -9.18 2.78
C VAL A 440 -6.95 -8.82 4.26
N THR A 441 -5.84 -9.04 4.95
CA THR A 441 -5.64 -8.66 6.36
C THR A 441 -5.37 -7.17 6.48
N ALA A 442 -5.45 -6.62 7.68
CA ALA A 442 -5.19 -5.21 7.93
C ALA A 442 -3.75 -4.77 7.59
N ASP A 443 -2.79 -5.69 7.68
CA ASP A 443 -1.38 -5.50 7.27
C ASP A 443 -1.15 -5.68 5.76
N GLY A 444 -2.22 -5.92 4.97
CA GLY A 444 -2.17 -6.02 3.52
C GLY A 444 -1.79 -7.39 2.97
N ARG A 445 -1.61 -8.42 3.80
CA ARG A 445 -1.39 -9.80 3.33
C ARG A 445 -2.62 -10.31 2.59
N ARG A 446 -2.41 -10.96 1.45
CA ARG A 446 -3.46 -11.53 0.62
C ARG A 446 -3.39 -13.05 0.64
N PHE A 447 -4.54 -13.69 0.70
CA PHE A 447 -4.65 -15.15 0.70
C PHE A 447 -5.93 -15.61 0.02
N GLY A 448 -5.91 -16.85 -0.50
CA GLY A 448 -7.03 -17.43 -1.21
C GLY A 448 -8.15 -17.86 -0.27
N LEU A 449 -9.39 -17.59 -0.69
CA LEU A 449 -10.61 -17.99 -0.01
C LEU A 449 -11.49 -18.79 -0.94
N ARG A 450 -12.18 -19.78 -0.38
CA ARG A 450 -13.20 -20.60 -1.06
C ARG A 450 -14.51 -20.49 -0.31
N LEU A 451 -15.57 -20.09 -1.00
CA LEU A 451 -16.92 -20.03 -0.45
C LEU A 451 -17.37 -21.43 0.01
N VAL A 452 -17.72 -21.54 1.26
CA VAL A 452 -18.32 -22.75 1.87
C VAL A 452 -19.84 -22.69 1.74
N GLY A 453 -20.43 -21.53 2.02
CA GLY A 453 -21.86 -21.37 1.96
C GLY A 453 -22.32 -19.96 2.31
N ARG A 454 -23.61 -19.74 2.13
CA ARG A 454 -24.36 -18.55 2.56
C ARG A 454 -25.30 -18.94 3.68
N SER A 455 -25.32 -18.18 4.75
CA SER A 455 -26.30 -18.38 5.81
C SER A 455 -27.73 -18.06 5.32
N PRO A 456 -28.72 -18.85 5.66
CA PRO A 456 -30.12 -18.50 5.37
C PRO A 456 -30.63 -17.35 6.27
N GLN A 457 -29.91 -17.00 7.32
CA GLN A 457 -30.26 -15.93 8.25
C GLN A 457 -29.50 -14.66 7.91
N LEU A 458 -30.22 -13.54 7.86
CA LEU A 458 -29.62 -12.21 7.79
C LEU A 458 -29.10 -11.79 9.17
N VAL A 459 -27.95 -11.15 9.20
CA VAL A 459 -27.41 -10.51 10.38
C VAL A 459 -27.37 -9.00 10.11
N GLU A 460 -28.06 -8.22 10.92
CA GLU A 460 -28.16 -6.77 10.75
C GLU A 460 -28.69 -6.37 9.36
N GLY A 461 -29.56 -7.20 8.78
CA GLY A 461 -30.13 -6.96 7.45
C GLY A 461 -29.23 -7.33 6.27
N ALA A 462 -28.04 -7.88 6.51
CA ALA A 462 -27.10 -8.27 5.48
C ALA A 462 -26.94 -9.79 5.37
N ASP A 463 -26.63 -10.26 4.17
CA ASP A 463 -26.25 -11.65 3.93
C ASP A 463 -24.92 -11.98 4.59
N ARG A 464 -24.82 -13.20 5.11
CA ARG A 464 -23.63 -13.74 5.73
C ARG A 464 -23.06 -14.88 4.88
N PHE A 465 -21.80 -14.76 4.52
CA PHE A 465 -21.05 -15.72 3.73
C PHE A 465 -19.94 -16.35 4.56
N LEU A 466 -19.78 -17.66 4.43
CA LEU A 466 -18.70 -18.40 5.06
C LEU A 466 -17.68 -18.83 4.01
N PHE A 467 -16.42 -18.53 4.26
CA PHE A 467 -15.31 -18.92 3.41
C PHE A 467 -14.34 -19.79 4.20
N ALA A 468 -13.84 -20.84 3.55
CA ALA A 468 -12.69 -21.59 4.01
C ALA A 468 -11.42 -20.95 3.44
N VAL A 469 -10.35 -20.97 4.22
CA VAL A 469 -9.02 -20.60 3.78
C VAL A 469 -8.51 -21.65 2.80
N ALA A 470 -8.12 -21.23 1.59
CA ALA A 470 -7.61 -22.14 0.57
C ALA A 470 -6.08 -22.24 0.61
N ASP A 471 -5.38 -21.10 0.68
CA ASP A 471 -3.92 -21.03 0.66
C ASP A 471 -3.41 -19.68 1.21
N GLY A 472 -2.13 -19.62 1.53
CA GLY A 472 -1.42 -18.35 1.78
C GLY A 472 -1.80 -17.55 3.03
N ALA A 473 -2.64 -18.06 3.92
CA ALA A 473 -3.16 -17.26 5.03
C ALA A 473 -2.16 -16.96 6.14
N GLY A 474 -1.11 -17.76 6.27
CA GLY A 474 -0.21 -17.68 7.43
C GLY A 474 -0.96 -17.92 8.75
N ALA A 475 -0.49 -17.34 9.85
CA ALA A 475 -1.14 -17.43 11.15
C ALA A 475 -2.29 -16.43 11.25
N LEU A 476 -3.53 -16.89 11.12
CA LEU A 476 -4.74 -16.11 11.42
C LEU A 476 -5.11 -16.24 12.89
N ARG A 477 -5.72 -15.20 13.44
CA ARG A 477 -6.20 -15.17 14.81
C ARG A 477 -7.73 -15.04 14.84
N GLY A 478 -8.37 -15.74 15.76
CA GLY A 478 -9.80 -15.58 15.98
C GLY A 478 -10.15 -14.12 16.32
N GLY A 479 -11.19 -13.59 15.66
CA GLY A 479 -11.59 -12.19 15.81
C GLY A 479 -10.84 -11.20 14.92
N GLU A 480 -9.83 -11.64 14.15
CA GLU A 480 -9.09 -10.76 13.24
C GLU A 480 -10.01 -10.23 12.14
N ALA A 481 -9.95 -8.91 11.89
CA ALA A 481 -10.73 -8.27 10.84
C ALA A 481 -10.08 -8.53 9.47
N ILE A 482 -10.88 -8.97 8.50
CA ILE A 482 -10.47 -9.31 7.14
C ILE A 482 -11.37 -8.55 6.16
N THR A 483 -10.79 -8.08 5.07
CA THR A 483 -11.57 -7.63 3.90
C THR A 483 -11.62 -8.75 2.87
N VAL A 484 -12.80 -9.16 2.46
CA VAL A 484 -12.98 -10.17 1.40
C VAL A 484 -13.27 -9.45 0.09
N GLU A 485 -12.42 -9.67 -0.90
CA GLU A 485 -12.60 -9.19 -2.27
C GLU A 485 -13.21 -10.30 -3.12
N ALA A 486 -14.42 -10.07 -3.62
CA ALA A 486 -15.17 -11.04 -4.42
C ALA A 486 -15.95 -10.35 -5.56
N VAL A 487 -16.24 -11.09 -6.63
CA VAL A 487 -17.03 -10.59 -7.76
C VAL A 487 -18.49 -10.95 -7.54
N LEU A 488 -19.41 -10.03 -7.86
CA LEU A 488 -20.86 -10.26 -7.77
C LEU A 488 -21.43 -10.76 -9.10
N VAL A 489 -22.51 -11.55 -9.02
CA VAL A 489 -23.31 -11.91 -10.20
C VAL A 489 -23.90 -10.64 -10.82
N GLY A 490 -23.80 -10.52 -12.14
CA GLY A 490 -24.26 -9.34 -12.87
C GLY A 490 -23.26 -8.21 -12.96
N SER A 491 -22.07 -8.31 -12.31
CA SER A 491 -20.99 -7.37 -12.57
C SER A 491 -20.55 -7.46 -14.03
N ALA A 492 -20.54 -6.32 -14.73
CA ALA A 492 -20.11 -6.28 -16.11
C ALA A 492 -18.63 -6.68 -16.24
N VAL A 493 -18.36 -7.64 -17.09
CA VAL A 493 -16.99 -7.97 -17.50
C VAL A 493 -16.55 -6.92 -18.51
N GLN A 494 -15.48 -6.21 -18.23
CA GLN A 494 -14.94 -5.16 -19.09
C GLN A 494 -13.56 -5.56 -19.59
N LEU A 495 -13.21 -5.04 -20.76
CA LEU A 495 -11.90 -5.18 -21.38
C LEU A 495 -11.04 -3.98 -21.01
N GLY A 496 -9.75 -4.19 -20.79
CA GLY A 496 -8.83 -3.12 -20.46
C GLY A 496 -7.40 -3.63 -20.24
N VAL A 497 -6.56 -2.81 -19.65
CA VAL A 497 -5.18 -3.17 -19.29
C VAL A 497 -5.13 -3.60 -17.82
N VAL A 498 -4.65 -4.81 -17.55
CA VAL A 498 -4.53 -5.32 -16.18
C VAL A 498 -3.18 -4.94 -15.59
N LEU A 499 -3.21 -4.27 -14.42
CA LEU A 499 -2.02 -3.82 -13.69
C LEU A 499 -2.13 -4.18 -12.20
N PRO A 500 -1.00 -4.25 -11.47
CA PRO A 500 -1.00 -4.21 -10.01
C PRO A 500 -1.62 -2.89 -9.52
N ALA A 501 -2.31 -2.91 -8.40
CA ALA A 501 -2.92 -1.71 -7.83
C ALA A 501 -1.87 -0.63 -7.49
N ASP A 502 -0.65 -1.04 -7.14
CA ASP A 502 0.47 -0.17 -6.80
C ASP A 502 1.01 0.65 -8.00
N ALA A 503 0.64 0.27 -9.24
CA ALA A 503 0.93 1.05 -10.44
C ALA A 503 0.08 2.34 -10.54
N ILE A 504 -0.97 2.44 -9.74
CA ILE A 504 -1.93 3.54 -9.77
C ILE A 504 -1.65 4.51 -8.63
N THR A 505 -1.50 5.79 -8.97
CA THR A 505 -1.23 6.87 -8.04
C THR A 505 -2.32 7.93 -8.10
N ARG A 506 -2.32 8.84 -7.16
CA ARG A 506 -3.17 10.04 -7.18
C ARG A 506 -2.32 11.26 -7.50
N GLY A 507 -2.75 12.04 -8.47
CA GLY A 507 -2.15 13.32 -8.77
C GLY A 507 -2.55 14.40 -7.76
N GLU A 508 -1.95 15.59 -7.88
CA GLU A 508 -2.17 16.71 -6.97
C GLU A 508 -3.64 17.19 -6.95
N SER A 509 -4.33 17.14 -8.09
CA SER A 509 -5.76 17.46 -8.19
C SER A 509 -6.69 16.30 -7.81
N GLY A 510 -6.14 15.20 -7.26
CA GLY A 510 -6.89 14.01 -6.83
C GLY A 510 -7.24 13.03 -7.95
N GLN A 511 -6.88 13.32 -9.21
CA GLN A 511 -7.09 12.42 -10.33
C GLN A 511 -6.27 11.14 -10.19
N THR A 512 -6.81 10.05 -10.70
CA THR A 512 -6.13 8.75 -10.75
C THR A 512 -5.16 8.73 -11.93
N LEU A 513 -3.89 8.43 -11.66
CA LEU A 513 -2.79 8.46 -12.64
C LEU A 513 -2.07 7.12 -12.72
N ALA A 514 -1.59 6.79 -13.92
CA ALA A 514 -0.55 5.80 -14.15
C ALA A 514 0.66 6.48 -14.82
N TRP A 515 1.86 6.05 -14.46
CA TRP A 515 3.08 6.56 -15.06
C TRP A 515 3.52 5.66 -16.19
N VAL A 516 3.55 6.19 -17.42
CA VAL A 516 4.01 5.49 -18.62
C VAL A 516 5.47 5.86 -18.88
N LYS A 517 6.29 4.88 -19.25
CA LYS A 517 7.71 5.07 -19.59
C LYS A 517 7.90 4.90 -21.10
N PRO A 518 7.73 5.96 -21.90
CA PRO A 518 7.91 5.88 -23.36
C PRO A 518 9.36 5.71 -23.78
N THR A 519 10.30 6.37 -23.11
CA THR A 519 11.74 6.28 -23.39
C THR A 519 12.53 5.87 -22.14
N ALA A 520 13.83 5.68 -22.26
CA ALA A 520 14.67 5.20 -21.18
C ALA A 520 14.73 6.15 -19.97
N LEU A 521 14.55 7.45 -20.20
CA LEU A 521 14.70 8.47 -19.16
C LEU A 521 13.39 9.21 -18.83
N ARG A 522 12.36 9.13 -19.70
CA ARG A 522 11.14 9.92 -19.57
C ARG A 522 9.98 9.11 -19.00
N PHE A 523 9.26 9.71 -18.06
CA PHE A 523 8.07 9.16 -17.42
C PHE A 523 6.94 10.16 -17.55
N VAL A 524 5.83 9.72 -18.14
CA VAL A 524 4.67 10.58 -18.46
C VAL A 524 3.50 10.20 -17.55
N PRO A 525 2.98 11.13 -16.73
CA PRO A 525 1.78 10.87 -15.95
C PRO A 525 0.57 10.88 -16.90
N ARG A 526 -0.26 9.86 -16.82
CA ARG A 526 -1.44 9.73 -17.66
C ARG A 526 -2.68 9.50 -16.82
N PRO A 527 -3.72 10.35 -16.95
CA PRO A 527 -5.00 10.12 -16.29
C PRO A 527 -5.63 8.82 -16.77
N VAL A 528 -6.10 8.01 -15.82
CA VAL A 528 -6.67 6.69 -16.12
C VAL A 528 -7.99 6.48 -15.41
N ARG A 529 -8.89 5.72 -16.05
CA ARG A 529 -10.10 5.20 -15.41
C ARG A 529 -9.84 3.75 -15.01
N THR A 530 -10.03 3.45 -13.74
CA THR A 530 -9.70 2.14 -13.20
C THR A 530 -10.90 1.48 -12.54
N GLN A 531 -10.90 0.15 -12.59
CA GLN A 531 -11.84 -0.71 -11.90
C GLN A 531 -11.04 -1.70 -11.04
N PRO A 532 -11.31 -1.81 -9.73
CA PRO A 532 -10.62 -2.76 -8.87
C PRO A 532 -10.95 -4.20 -9.29
N LEU A 533 -9.93 -5.04 -9.34
CA LEU A 533 -10.02 -6.48 -9.51
C LEU A 533 -9.63 -7.20 -8.22
N PRO A 534 -10.09 -8.44 -8.00
CA PRO A 534 -9.64 -9.22 -6.86
C PRO A 534 -8.12 -9.47 -6.89
N GLY A 535 -7.50 -9.55 -5.72
CA GLY A 535 -6.09 -9.89 -5.59
C GLY A 535 -5.12 -8.72 -5.78
N GLY A 536 -5.55 -7.49 -5.52
CA GLY A 536 -4.68 -6.30 -5.57
C GLY A 536 -4.31 -5.90 -6.98
N ARG A 537 -5.15 -6.21 -7.94
CA ARG A 537 -5.03 -5.79 -9.34
C ARG A 537 -6.09 -4.74 -9.66
N VAL A 538 -5.84 -4.02 -10.73
CA VAL A 538 -6.80 -3.07 -11.32
C VAL A 538 -6.92 -3.32 -12.81
N LEU A 539 -8.11 -3.11 -13.34
CA LEU A 539 -8.36 -3.04 -14.77
C LEU A 539 -8.42 -1.56 -15.16
N VAL A 540 -7.54 -1.15 -16.02
CA VAL A 540 -7.54 0.20 -16.60
C VAL A 540 -8.43 0.18 -17.83
N LEU A 541 -9.55 0.88 -17.74
CA LEU A 541 -10.61 0.93 -18.77
C LEU A 541 -10.37 2.01 -19.83
N GLY A 542 -9.45 2.93 -19.55
CA GLY A 542 -9.12 4.02 -20.46
C GLY A 542 -7.93 4.82 -19.94
N GLY A 543 -7.21 5.45 -20.88
CA GLY A 543 -5.99 6.20 -20.61
C GLY A 543 -4.69 5.42 -20.83
N LEU A 544 -4.75 4.09 -21.00
CA LEU A 544 -3.61 3.25 -21.37
C LEU A 544 -3.96 2.35 -22.55
N GLN A 545 -2.95 1.98 -23.31
CA GLN A 545 -3.03 0.98 -24.38
C GLN A 545 -2.27 -0.29 -24.00
N PRO A 546 -2.72 -1.47 -24.46
CA PRO A 546 -1.93 -2.68 -24.33
C PRO A 546 -0.55 -2.51 -24.99
N GLY A 547 0.49 -3.07 -24.36
CA GLY A 547 1.87 -2.95 -24.82
C GLY A 547 2.64 -1.76 -24.27
N GLU A 548 1.99 -0.78 -23.65
CA GLU A 548 2.69 0.34 -23.00
C GLU A 548 3.42 -0.13 -21.71
N ARG A 549 4.59 0.46 -21.48
CA ARG A 549 5.36 0.22 -20.26
C ARG A 549 4.85 1.11 -19.14
N VAL A 550 4.35 0.51 -18.08
CA VAL A 550 3.77 1.21 -16.92
C VAL A 550 4.63 0.98 -15.69
N VAL A 551 4.86 2.03 -14.93
CA VAL A 551 5.60 1.96 -13.66
C VAL A 551 4.75 1.24 -12.62
N THR A 552 5.31 0.18 -12.02
CA THR A 552 4.64 -0.65 -11.01
C THR A 552 5.26 -0.51 -9.62
N GLN A 553 6.51 -0.05 -9.53
CA GLN A 553 7.15 0.25 -8.25
C GLN A 553 7.71 1.67 -8.28
N ALA A 554 7.66 2.35 -7.16
CA ALA A 554 8.07 3.74 -6.98
C ALA A 554 7.20 4.77 -7.74
N ALA A 555 6.03 4.38 -8.27
CA ALA A 555 5.14 5.28 -9.02
C ALA A 555 4.73 6.53 -8.20
N GLY A 556 4.49 6.37 -6.90
CA GLY A 556 4.17 7.48 -6.00
C GLY A 556 5.31 8.48 -5.81
N LEU A 557 6.58 8.03 -5.90
CA LEU A 557 7.75 8.89 -5.75
C LEU A 557 7.95 9.78 -6.98
N LEU A 558 7.58 9.31 -8.18
CA LEU A 558 7.64 10.13 -9.39
C LEU A 558 6.73 11.37 -9.29
N GLY A 559 5.60 11.26 -8.59
CA GLY A 559 4.70 12.37 -8.33
C GLY A 559 5.30 13.48 -7.44
N GLN A 560 6.34 13.18 -6.68
CA GLN A 560 6.97 14.11 -5.72
C GLN A 560 8.18 14.86 -6.30
N ILE A 561 8.66 14.48 -7.48
CA ILE A 561 9.78 15.16 -8.16
C ILE A 561 9.25 16.53 -8.63
N ARG A 562 9.97 17.59 -8.31
CA ARG A 562 9.65 18.99 -8.64
C ARG A 562 10.60 19.54 -9.70
#